data_dd922ab4cb40efc676ec1a1df9ece2b5
#
_entry.id   dd922ab4cb40efc676ec1a1df9ece2b5
#
_cell.length_a   1.000
_cell.length_b   1.000
_cell.length_c   1.000
_cell.angle_alpha   90.00
_cell.angle_beta   90.00
_cell.angle_gamma   90.00
#
_symmetry.space_group_name_H-M   'P 1'
#
loop_
_entity.id
_entity.type
_entity.pdbx_description
1 polymer ?
#
loop_
_entity_poly.entity_id
_entity_poly.type
_entity_poly.pdbx_seq_one_letter_code
_entity_poly.pdbx_strand_id
1 'polypeptide(L)'
;MKNLIILLFVFLTSFSFSQNESKNDKVEAMKIAFLTNKLNLTAKEAQLFWPLYNEYNQKMDVLRIAKKSEYDEIKSKNSTPTDKEIESYMEEVFLTKQKELDLQKEYYNKYVKILPVKKVAQLYRAENQFKKELLRIIKDKK
;
A
#
# COMPACT_ATOMS: atom_id res chain seq x y z
N MET A 1 11.12 58.46 -34.19
CA MET A 1 11.19 57.85 -32.85
C MET A 1 10.28 56.65 -32.87
N LYS A 2 10.88 55.46 -33.02
CA LYS A 2 10.16 54.20 -33.28
C LYS A 2 9.86 53.51 -31.93
N ASN A 3 8.58 53.41 -31.58
CA ASN A 3 8.14 52.70 -30.41
C ASN A 3 8.21 51.20 -30.66
N LEU A 4 9.15 50.55 -29.98
CA LEU A 4 9.30 49.10 -30.01
C LEU A 4 8.38 48.50 -28.97
N ILE A 5 7.20 48.06 -29.37
CA ILE A 5 6.28 47.28 -28.54
C ILE A 5 6.81 45.86 -28.48
N ILE A 6 7.47 45.50 -27.40
CA ILE A 6 7.84 44.11 -27.10
C ILE A 6 6.62 43.38 -26.60
N LEU A 7 6.01 42.60 -27.49
CA LEU A 7 4.90 41.72 -27.17
C LEU A 7 5.46 40.48 -26.41
N LEU A 8 5.39 40.52 -25.09
CA LEU A 8 5.77 39.40 -24.21
C LEU A 8 4.75 38.30 -24.39
N PHE A 9 5.02 37.35 -25.27
CA PHE A 9 4.20 36.14 -25.43
C PHE A 9 4.49 35.21 -24.26
N VAL A 10 3.68 35.35 -23.21
CA VAL A 10 3.67 34.39 -22.08
C VAL A 10 3.12 33.09 -22.63
N PHE A 11 4.01 32.16 -22.95
CA PHE A 11 3.66 30.78 -23.27
C PHE A 11 3.17 30.10 -21.98
N LEU A 12 1.88 30.21 -21.71
CA LEU A 12 1.18 29.38 -20.76
C LEU A 12 1.15 27.96 -21.32
N THR A 13 2.23 27.22 -21.11
CA THR A 13 2.21 25.77 -21.28
C THR A 13 1.31 25.20 -20.21
N SER A 14 0.04 25.04 -20.56
CA SER A 14 -0.91 24.24 -19.82
C SER A 14 -0.37 22.82 -19.80
N PHE A 15 0.38 22.44 -18.75
CA PHE A 15 0.64 21.06 -18.44
C PHE A 15 -0.72 20.42 -18.11
N SER A 16 -1.41 19.97 -19.16
CA SER A 16 -2.49 19.02 -19.00
C SER A 16 -1.88 17.73 -18.48
N PHE A 17 -1.73 17.61 -17.17
CA PHE A 17 -1.55 16.33 -16.53
C PHE A 17 -2.83 15.53 -16.83
N SER A 18 -2.77 14.73 -17.89
CA SER A 18 -3.76 13.69 -18.13
C SER A 18 -3.63 12.70 -16.97
N GLN A 19 -4.43 12.92 -15.93
CA GLN A 19 -4.56 12.03 -14.79
C GLN A 19 -5.32 10.79 -15.27
N ASN A 20 -4.58 9.87 -15.89
CA ASN A 20 -5.04 8.50 -15.99
C ASN A 20 -4.73 7.81 -14.65
N GLU A 21 -5.39 8.32 -13.60
CA GLU A 21 -5.30 7.78 -12.25
C GLU A 21 -5.77 6.32 -12.28
N SER A 22 -4.84 5.41 -12.08
CA SER A 22 -5.18 4.00 -12.01
C SER A 22 -6.13 3.75 -10.83
N LYS A 23 -6.94 2.68 -10.90
CA LYS A 23 -7.80 2.30 -9.75
C LYS A 23 -6.98 2.12 -8.46
N ASN A 24 -5.72 1.71 -8.59
CA ASN A 24 -4.80 1.53 -7.47
C ASN A 24 -4.42 2.87 -6.83
N ASP A 25 -4.13 3.90 -7.64
CA ASP A 25 -3.76 5.23 -7.14
C ASP A 25 -4.91 5.85 -6.34
N LYS A 26 -6.15 5.67 -6.80
CA LYS A 26 -7.35 6.13 -6.06
C LYS A 26 -7.53 5.42 -4.73
N VAL A 27 -7.32 4.11 -4.69
CA VAL A 27 -7.41 3.33 -3.45
C VAL A 27 -6.31 3.75 -2.47
N GLU A 28 -5.09 3.99 -2.97
CA GLU A 28 -3.97 4.45 -2.15
C GLU A 28 -4.22 5.85 -1.58
N ALA A 29 -4.68 6.81 -2.40
CA ALA A 29 -5.06 8.14 -1.95
C ALA A 29 -6.16 8.10 -0.88
N MET A 30 -7.19 7.26 -1.07
CA MET A 30 -8.25 7.04 -0.07
C MET A 30 -7.68 6.46 1.24
N LYS A 31 -6.74 5.52 1.16
CA LYS A 31 -6.08 4.91 2.31
C LYS A 31 -5.26 5.93 3.08
N ILE A 32 -4.48 6.75 2.39
CA ILE A 32 -3.68 7.81 2.99
C ILE A 32 -4.58 8.80 3.75
N ALA A 33 -5.62 9.30 3.10
CA ALA A 33 -6.57 10.23 3.74
C ALA A 33 -7.25 9.58 4.96
N PHE A 34 -7.70 8.33 4.84
CA PHE A 34 -8.35 7.59 5.91
C PHE A 34 -7.43 7.38 7.11
N LEU A 35 -6.20 6.90 6.90
CA LEU A 35 -5.25 6.63 7.97
C LEU A 35 -4.79 7.93 8.64
N THR A 36 -4.48 8.99 7.87
CA THR A 36 -4.09 10.30 8.43
C THR A 36 -5.16 10.82 9.38
N ASN A 37 -6.42 10.74 8.99
CA ASN A 37 -7.54 11.20 9.81
C ASN A 37 -7.74 10.30 11.05
N LYS A 38 -7.75 8.97 10.87
CA LYS A 38 -7.96 8.02 11.98
C LYS A 38 -6.85 8.07 13.03
N LEU A 39 -5.61 8.28 12.62
CA LEU A 39 -4.47 8.39 13.52
C LEU A 39 -4.28 9.80 14.08
N ASN A 40 -5.01 10.79 13.56
CA ASN A 40 -4.84 12.19 13.90
C ASN A 40 -3.34 12.59 13.90
N LEU A 41 -2.67 12.31 12.79
CA LEU A 41 -1.24 12.59 12.64
C LEU A 41 -1.00 14.09 12.57
N THR A 42 -0.08 14.58 13.39
CA THR A 42 0.47 15.92 13.18
C THR A 42 1.32 15.95 11.90
N ALA A 43 1.58 17.13 11.35
CA ALA A 43 2.42 17.27 10.17
C ALA A 43 3.82 16.63 10.37
N LYS A 44 4.41 16.81 11.56
CA LYS A 44 5.70 16.21 11.92
C LYS A 44 5.65 14.68 11.98
N GLU A 45 4.61 14.13 12.59
CA GLU A 45 4.41 12.68 12.64
C GLU A 45 4.19 12.10 11.25
N ALA A 46 3.35 12.74 10.42
CA ALA A 46 3.08 12.31 9.05
C ALA A 46 4.36 12.28 8.20
N GLN A 47 5.22 13.27 8.34
CA GLN A 47 6.49 13.38 7.63
C GLN A 47 7.44 12.19 7.91
N LEU A 48 7.44 11.69 9.16
CA LEU A 48 8.24 10.53 9.57
C LEU A 48 7.54 9.19 9.28
N PHE A 49 6.22 9.17 9.40
CA PHE A 49 5.42 7.96 9.30
C PHE A 49 5.31 7.45 7.86
N TRP A 50 4.95 8.31 6.90
CA TRP A 50 4.63 7.88 5.54
C TRP A 50 5.79 7.18 4.81
N PRO A 51 7.04 7.67 4.86
CA PRO A 51 8.15 6.95 4.23
C PRO A 51 8.33 5.54 4.80
N LEU A 52 8.21 5.41 6.12
CA LEU A 52 8.37 4.14 6.81
C LEU A 52 7.19 3.17 6.52
N TYR A 53 5.98 3.71 6.44
CA TYR A 53 4.78 2.96 6.11
C TYR A 53 4.81 2.44 4.66
N ASN A 54 5.26 3.27 3.73
CA ASN A 54 5.39 2.89 2.33
C ASN A 54 6.47 1.81 2.15
N GLU A 55 7.60 1.93 2.83
CA GLU A 55 8.65 0.89 2.83
C GLU A 55 8.11 -0.45 3.35
N TYR A 56 7.36 -0.42 4.44
CA TYR A 56 6.69 -1.62 4.97
C TYR A 56 5.75 -2.26 3.95
N ASN A 57 4.87 -1.46 3.33
CA ASN A 57 3.93 -1.99 2.36
C ASN A 57 4.64 -2.60 1.14
N GLN A 58 5.68 -1.96 0.61
CA GLN A 58 6.47 -2.51 -0.50
C GLN A 58 7.06 -3.88 -0.14
N LYS A 59 7.63 -4.04 1.05
CA LYS A 59 8.18 -5.32 1.51
C LYS A 59 7.09 -6.37 1.69
N MET A 60 5.92 -5.98 2.24
CA MET A 60 4.77 -6.87 2.37
C MET A 60 4.22 -7.31 1.01
N ASP A 61 4.21 -6.42 0.02
CA ASP A 61 3.71 -6.74 -1.32
C ASP A 61 4.62 -7.74 -2.05
N VAL A 62 5.94 -7.66 -1.85
CA VAL A 62 6.88 -8.69 -2.34
C VAL A 62 6.52 -10.07 -1.81
N LEU A 63 6.25 -10.19 -0.50
CA LEU A 63 5.85 -11.46 0.12
C LEU A 63 4.51 -11.97 -0.41
N ARG A 64 3.54 -11.07 -0.62
CA ARG A 64 2.22 -11.42 -1.18
C ARG A 64 2.30 -11.90 -2.63
N ILE A 65 3.14 -11.24 -3.44
CA ILE A 65 3.36 -11.62 -4.84
C ILE A 65 4.01 -13.00 -4.92
N ALA A 66 5.06 -13.26 -4.13
CA ALA A 66 5.71 -14.56 -4.08
C ALA A 66 4.70 -15.67 -3.73
N LYS A 67 3.92 -15.48 -2.66
CA LYS A 67 2.89 -16.42 -2.23
C LYS A 67 1.82 -16.68 -3.32
N LYS A 68 1.43 -15.64 -4.05
CA LYS A 68 0.46 -15.79 -5.14
C LYS A 68 1.04 -16.59 -6.30
N SER A 69 2.30 -16.35 -6.68
CA SER A 69 2.98 -17.07 -7.73
C SER A 69 3.06 -18.57 -7.44
N GLU A 70 3.42 -18.96 -6.21
CA GLU A 70 3.46 -20.34 -5.75
C GLU A 70 2.10 -21.03 -5.82
N TYR A 71 1.03 -20.32 -5.38
CA TYR A 71 -0.33 -20.84 -5.47
C TYR A 71 -0.79 -21.02 -6.92
N ASP A 72 -0.52 -20.04 -7.78
CA ASP A 72 -0.89 -20.08 -9.20
C ASP A 72 -0.11 -21.20 -9.95
N GLU A 73 1.14 -21.47 -9.57
CA GLU A 73 1.93 -22.59 -10.11
C GLU A 73 1.28 -23.93 -9.80
N ILE A 74 0.91 -24.19 -8.56
CA ILE A 74 0.25 -25.45 -8.17
C ILE A 74 -1.10 -25.59 -8.88
N LYS A 75 -1.87 -24.51 -8.97
CA LYS A 75 -3.18 -24.51 -9.60
C LYS A 75 -3.10 -24.69 -11.11
N SER A 76 -2.04 -24.24 -11.77
CA SER A 76 -1.88 -24.32 -13.23
C SER A 76 -1.51 -25.73 -13.72
N LYS A 77 -1.06 -26.61 -12.83
CA LYS A 77 -0.81 -28.03 -13.18
C LYS A 77 -2.12 -28.70 -13.52
N ASN A 78 -2.23 -29.24 -14.75
CA ASN A 78 -3.42 -29.96 -15.23
C ASN A 78 -3.65 -31.33 -14.54
N SER A 79 -2.86 -31.66 -13.53
CA SER A 79 -2.95 -32.88 -12.72
C SER A 79 -3.29 -32.54 -11.26
N THR A 80 -3.97 -33.44 -10.59
CA THR A 80 -4.16 -33.35 -9.14
C THR A 80 -2.82 -33.34 -8.46
N PRO A 81 -2.51 -32.34 -7.59
CA PRO A 81 -1.25 -32.29 -6.88
C PRO A 81 -1.05 -33.55 -6.01
N THR A 82 0.18 -34.04 -5.96
CA THR A 82 0.56 -35.13 -5.06
C THR A 82 0.65 -34.63 -3.61
N ASP A 83 0.53 -35.55 -2.65
CA ASP A 83 0.67 -35.24 -1.21
C ASP A 83 1.98 -34.48 -0.92
N LYS A 84 3.09 -34.91 -1.54
CA LYS A 84 4.40 -34.27 -1.39
C LYS A 84 4.40 -32.82 -1.91
N GLU A 85 3.71 -32.53 -3.02
CA GLU A 85 3.61 -31.16 -3.54
C GLU A 85 2.75 -30.30 -2.61
N ILE A 86 1.71 -30.87 -2.02
CA ILE A 86 0.86 -30.19 -1.04
C ILE A 86 1.66 -29.91 0.24
N GLU A 87 2.41 -30.87 0.75
CA GLU A 87 3.29 -30.69 1.93
C GLU A 87 4.30 -29.57 1.69
N SER A 88 5.02 -29.61 0.57
CA SER A 88 6.00 -28.57 0.20
C SER A 88 5.34 -27.17 0.14
N TYR A 89 4.17 -27.07 -0.45
CA TYR A 89 3.43 -25.81 -0.50
C TYR A 89 3.02 -25.32 0.90
N MET A 90 2.58 -26.22 1.78
CA MET A 90 2.22 -25.84 3.14
C MET A 90 3.43 -25.35 3.95
N GLU A 91 4.61 -25.94 3.76
CA GLU A 91 5.85 -25.44 4.35
C GLU A 91 6.17 -24.02 3.88
N GLU A 92 6.09 -23.75 2.57
CA GLU A 92 6.30 -22.40 2.03
C GLU A 92 5.26 -21.39 2.55
N VAL A 93 4.00 -21.80 2.70
CA VAL A 93 2.95 -20.97 3.31
C VAL A 93 3.31 -20.59 4.76
N PHE A 94 3.80 -21.54 5.55
CA PHE A 94 4.20 -21.25 6.93
C PHE A 94 5.43 -20.38 6.98
N LEU A 95 6.42 -20.62 6.13
CA LEU A 95 7.63 -19.80 6.04
C LEU A 95 7.28 -18.34 5.66
N THR A 96 6.41 -18.16 4.69
CA THR A 96 5.97 -16.84 4.28
C THR A 96 5.21 -16.11 5.38
N LYS A 97 4.32 -16.80 6.10
CA LYS A 97 3.63 -16.21 7.25
C LYS A 97 4.61 -15.81 8.37
N GLN A 98 5.67 -16.59 8.58
CA GLN A 98 6.69 -16.23 9.56
C GLN A 98 7.43 -14.96 9.12
N LYS A 99 7.83 -14.86 7.85
CA LYS A 99 8.45 -13.64 7.29
C LYS A 99 7.52 -12.41 7.41
N GLU A 100 6.22 -12.58 7.12
CA GLU A 100 5.22 -11.51 7.31
C GLU A 100 5.15 -11.05 8.78
N LEU A 101 5.14 -11.99 9.73
CA LEU A 101 5.10 -11.68 11.17
C LEU A 101 6.38 -10.98 11.64
N ASP A 102 7.54 -11.43 11.18
CA ASP A 102 8.82 -10.84 11.55
C ASP A 102 8.94 -9.41 10.99
N LEU A 103 8.49 -9.18 9.76
CA LEU A 103 8.39 -7.86 9.17
C LEU A 103 7.44 -6.94 9.95
N GLN A 104 6.28 -7.45 10.38
CA GLN A 104 5.34 -6.69 11.22
C GLN A 104 5.99 -6.26 12.55
N LYS A 105 6.72 -7.17 13.21
CA LYS A 105 7.44 -6.88 14.46
C LYS A 105 8.54 -5.85 14.26
N GLU A 106 9.32 -5.98 13.17
CA GLU A 106 10.36 -5.02 12.82
C GLU A 106 9.78 -3.61 12.68
N TYR A 107 8.70 -3.47 11.90
CA TYR A 107 8.10 -2.15 11.67
C TYR A 107 7.31 -1.63 12.86
N TYR A 108 6.70 -2.48 13.67
CA TYR A 108 6.16 -2.08 14.97
C TYR A 108 7.24 -1.37 15.80
N ASN A 109 8.43 -1.96 15.91
CA ASN A 109 9.55 -1.38 16.66
C ASN A 109 10.06 -0.05 16.06
N LYS A 110 9.94 0.14 14.74
CA LYS A 110 10.24 1.41 14.07
C LYS A 110 9.14 2.44 14.35
N TYR A 111 7.86 2.06 14.26
CA TYR A 111 6.73 2.96 14.47
C TYR A 111 6.67 3.52 15.89
N VAL A 112 6.93 2.71 16.92
CA VAL A 112 6.90 3.18 18.33
C VAL A 112 8.01 4.16 18.66
N LYS A 113 9.04 4.31 17.79
CA LYS A 113 10.09 5.33 17.94
C LYS A 113 9.66 6.70 17.41
N ILE A 114 8.65 6.74 16.52
CA ILE A 114 8.22 7.97 15.85
C ILE A 114 6.78 8.36 16.19
N LEU A 115 5.97 7.43 16.71
CA LEU A 115 4.58 7.64 17.09
C LEU A 115 4.32 7.15 18.53
N PRO A 116 3.37 7.77 19.25
CA PRO A 116 2.86 7.21 20.50
C PRO A 116 2.30 5.81 20.27
N VAL A 117 2.54 4.88 21.19
CA VAL A 117 2.08 3.48 21.12
C VAL A 117 0.57 3.37 20.86
N LYS A 118 -0.22 4.29 21.42
CA LYS A 118 -1.68 4.36 21.16
C LYS A 118 -2.00 4.57 19.68
N LYS A 119 -1.25 5.44 18.97
CA LYS A 119 -1.42 5.66 17.53
C LYS A 119 -0.97 4.46 16.72
N VAL A 120 0.08 3.76 17.15
CA VAL A 120 0.50 2.51 16.51
C VAL A 120 -0.58 1.44 16.67
N ALA A 121 -1.17 1.29 17.84
CA ALA A 121 -2.31 0.37 18.03
C ALA A 121 -3.53 0.77 17.19
N GLN A 122 -3.78 2.07 17.04
CA GLN A 122 -4.84 2.59 16.15
C GLN A 122 -4.56 2.30 14.68
N LEU A 123 -3.30 2.30 14.24
CA LEU A 123 -2.91 1.97 12.86
C LEU A 123 -3.44 0.58 12.47
N TYR A 124 -3.16 -0.45 13.26
CA TYR A 124 -3.63 -1.81 12.98
C TYR A 124 -5.16 -1.92 12.91
N ARG A 125 -5.87 -1.17 13.77
CA ARG A 125 -7.33 -1.11 13.74
C ARG A 125 -7.83 -0.37 12.49
N ALA A 126 -7.20 0.75 12.16
CA ALA A 126 -7.58 1.58 11.02
C ALA A 126 -7.35 0.85 9.70
N GLU A 127 -6.27 0.10 9.53
CA GLU A 127 -6.04 -0.74 8.36
C GLU A 127 -7.15 -1.78 8.17
N ASN A 128 -7.53 -2.47 9.25
CA ASN A 128 -8.63 -3.44 9.20
C ASN A 128 -9.98 -2.77 8.89
N GLN A 129 -10.23 -1.57 9.41
CA GLN A 129 -11.43 -0.79 9.10
C GLN A 129 -11.44 -0.35 7.64
N PHE A 130 -10.31 0.16 7.13
CA PHE A 130 -10.19 0.57 5.73
C PHE A 130 -10.47 -0.60 4.77
N LYS A 131 -9.89 -1.77 5.05
CA LYS A 131 -10.14 -2.98 4.26
C LYS A 131 -11.62 -3.34 4.20
N LYS A 132 -12.33 -3.28 5.33
CA LYS A 132 -13.79 -3.56 5.39
C LYS A 132 -14.58 -2.53 4.59
N GLU A 133 -14.22 -1.26 4.71
CA GLU A 133 -14.88 -0.15 4.01
C GLU A 133 -14.67 -0.27 2.49
N LEU A 134 -13.46 -0.56 2.07
CA LEU A 134 -13.14 -0.78 0.65
C LEU A 134 -13.94 -1.95 0.06
N LEU A 135 -14.06 -3.07 0.79
CA LEU A 135 -14.86 -4.20 0.35
C LEU A 135 -16.35 -3.86 0.25
N ARG A 136 -16.87 -3.01 1.14
CA ARG A 136 -18.25 -2.51 1.07
C ARG A 136 -18.46 -1.67 -0.18
N ILE A 137 -17.58 -0.70 -0.44
CA ILE A 137 -17.66 0.17 -1.62
C ILE A 137 -17.62 -0.65 -2.93
N ILE A 138 -16.82 -1.71 -2.98
CA ILE A 138 -16.72 -2.57 -4.16
C ILE A 138 -18.01 -3.39 -4.36
N LYS A 139 -18.64 -3.84 -3.27
CA LYS A 139 -19.91 -4.56 -3.35
C LYS A 139 -21.06 -3.68 -3.81
N ASP A 140 -21.15 -2.47 -3.30
CA ASP A 140 -22.22 -1.52 -3.61
C ASP A 140 -22.16 -0.99 -5.05
N LYS A 141 -21.04 -1.23 -5.76
CA LYS A 141 -20.85 -0.86 -7.19
C LYS A 141 -21.16 -1.99 -8.18
N LYS A 142 -21.53 -3.16 -7.70
CA LYS A 142 -21.95 -4.31 -8.53
C LYS A 142 -23.46 -4.45 -8.54
#